data_4433f3b911da5022400989102f5fd6cf
#
_entry.id   4433f3b911da5022400989102f5fd6cf
#
_cell.length_a   1.000
_cell.length_b   1.000
_cell.length_c   1.000
_cell.angle_alpha   90.00
_cell.angle_beta   90.00
_cell.angle_gamma   90.00
#
_symmetry.space_group_name_H-M   'P 1'
#
loop_
_entity.id
_entity.type
_entity.pdbx_description
1 polymer ?
#
loop_
_entity_poly.entity_id
_entity_poly.type
_entity_poly.pdbx_seq_one_letter_code
_entity_poly.pdbx_strand_id
1 'polypeptide(L)'
;MEFSKLSMLIKLGRDFGHEQIRDAGFSDTEHAICTFLCFHNQVSQDMIANALMLDKTTVAKALRTMEEKQLIQREQDTSNRRKNSICVTEAGRASVSASMHIYDDWFTNVCACLSEEEFRQLGSSIDRMIDCALQLREQAKGK
;
A
#
# COMPACT_ATOMS: atom_id res chain seq x y z
N MET A 1 21.49 15.16 5.24
CA MET A 1 20.29 14.67 5.96
C MET A 1 20.61 13.29 6.52
N GLU A 2 20.36 13.08 7.79
CA GLU A 2 20.63 11.79 8.43
C GLU A 2 19.47 10.84 8.17
N PHE A 3 19.79 9.58 7.88
CA PHE A 3 18.80 8.52 7.67
C PHE A 3 17.87 8.34 8.89
N SER A 4 18.38 8.58 10.10
CA SER A 4 17.61 8.55 11.34
C SER A 4 16.41 9.50 11.35
N LYS A 5 16.54 10.69 10.77
CA LYS A 5 15.43 11.67 10.67
C LYS A 5 14.34 11.19 9.72
N LEU A 6 14.73 10.62 8.58
CA LEU A 6 13.78 10.02 7.64
C LEU A 6 13.04 8.84 8.26
N SER A 7 13.76 7.96 8.97
CA SER A 7 13.16 6.84 9.70
C SER A 7 12.18 7.29 10.77
N MET A 8 12.50 8.37 11.50
CA MET A 8 11.60 8.96 12.49
C MET A 8 10.32 9.48 11.84
N LEU A 9 10.43 10.21 10.73
CA LEU A 9 9.27 10.74 10.01
C LEU A 9 8.35 9.61 9.54
N ILE A 10 8.91 8.55 8.95
CA ILE A 10 8.16 7.37 8.52
C ILE A 10 7.47 6.69 9.70
N LYS A 11 8.16 6.54 10.84
CA LYS A 11 7.59 5.95 12.05
C LYS A 11 6.41 6.76 12.58
N LEU A 12 6.55 8.08 12.66
CA LEU A 12 5.47 8.97 13.11
C LEU A 12 4.22 8.84 12.21
N GLY A 13 4.40 8.74 10.90
CA GLY A 13 3.28 8.50 9.98
C GLY A 13 2.59 7.15 10.21
N ARG A 14 3.36 6.10 10.39
CA ARG A 14 2.82 4.76 10.70
C ARG A 14 2.05 4.74 12.02
N ASP A 15 2.64 5.31 13.06
CA ASP A 15 2.01 5.36 14.39
C ASP A 15 0.69 6.15 14.35
N PHE A 16 0.64 7.23 13.56
CA PHE A 16 -0.57 8.03 13.38
C PHE A 16 -1.74 7.23 12.79
N GLY A 17 -1.47 6.44 11.74
CA GLY A 17 -2.52 5.69 11.04
C GLY A 17 -2.89 4.36 11.72
N HIS A 18 -1.97 3.77 12.47
CA HIS A 18 -2.09 2.40 12.96
C HIS A 18 -3.35 2.14 13.81
N GLU A 19 -3.65 3.01 14.75
CA GLU A 19 -4.81 2.86 15.65
C GLU A 19 -6.13 2.94 14.86
N GLN A 20 -6.26 3.92 13.98
CA GLN A 20 -7.45 4.11 13.15
C GLN A 20 -7.67 2.96 12.17
N ILE A 21 -6.59 2.41 11.60
CA ILE A 21 -6.65 1.25 10.71
C ILE A 21 -7.09 0.02 11.48
N ARG A 22 -6.59 -0.19 12.69
CA ARG A 22 -7.02 -1.28 13.58
C ARG A 22 -8.48 -1.15 14.00
N ASP A 23 -8.92 0.04 14.34
CA ASP A 23 -10.31 0.32 14.71
C ASP A 23 -11.28 0.03 13.56
N ALA A 24 -10.82 0.23 12.32
CA ALA A 24 -11.57 -0.16 11.13
C ALA A 24 -11.55 -1.67 10.83
N GLY A 25 -10.87 -2.48 11.65
CA GLY A 25 -10.82 -3.94 11.53
C GLY A 25 -9.75 -4.48 10.59
N PHE A 26 -8.75 -3.67 10.23
CA PHE A 26 -7.66 -4.05 9.35
C PHE A 26 -6.32 -4.19 10.10
N SER A 27 -5.47 -5.11 9.67
CA SER A 27 -4.04 -4.96 9.85
C SER A 27 -3.49 -3.92 8.86
N ASP A 28 -2.28 -3.41 9.08
CA ASP A 28 -1.64 -2.46 8.14
C ASP A 28 -1.50 -3.05 6.74
N THR A 29 -1.16 -4.34 6.64
CA THR A 29 -1.05 -5.05 5.35
C THR A 29 -2.41 -5.21 4.68
N GLU A 30 -3.44 -5.63 5.40
CA GLU A 30 -4.80 -5.75 4.88
C GLU A 30 -5.33 -4.40 4.40
N HIS A 31 -5.09 -3.33 5.15
CA HIS A 31 -5.48 -1.97 4.78
C HIS A 31 -4.80 -1.52 3.48
N ALA A 32 -3.48 -1.72 3.36
CA ALA A 32 -2.74 -1.38 2.15
C ALA A 32 -3.26 -2.16 0.92
N ILE A 33 -3.52 -3.45 1.06
CA ILE A 33 -4.08 -4.29 -0.01
C ILE A 33 -5.48 -3.84 -0.37
N CYS A 34 -6.36 -3.61 0.61
CA CYS A 34 -7.74 -3.20 0.36
C CYS A 34 -7.81 -1.84 -0.34
N THR A 35 -7.01 -0.89 0.10
CA THR A 35 -6.88 0.43 -0.54
C THR A 35 -6.39 0.30 -1.98
N PHE A 36 -5.35 -0.50 -2.22
CA PHE A 36 -4.84 -0.77 -3.56
C PHE A 36 -5.91 -1.34 -4.50
N LEU A 37 -6.68 -2.32 -4.02
CA LEU A 37 -7.75 -2.95 -4.79
C LEU A 37 -8.93 -2.02 -5.08
N CYS A 38 -9.13 -0.96 -4.30
CA CYS A 38 -10.13 0.06 -4.60
C CYS A 38 -9.83 0.85 -5.87
N PHE A 39 -8.55 0.96 -6.23
CA PHE A 39 -8.09 1.68 -7.44
C PHE A 39 -7.68 0.74 -8.58
N HIS A 40 -7.55 -0.56 -8.32
CA HIS A 40 -7.07 -1.54 -9.29
C HIS A 40 -7.97 -2.77 -9.27
N ASN A 41 -8.74 -2.96 -10.32
CA ASN A 41 -9.62 -4.12 -10.46
C ASN A 41 -8.89 -5.29 -11.11
N GLN A 42 -9.28 -6.51 -10.73
CA GLN A 42 -8.85 -7.76 -11.38
C GLN A 42 -7.32 -7.92 -11.43
N VAL A 43 -6.68 -7.81 -10.29
CA VAL A 43 -5.25 -7.98 -10.16
C VAL A 43 -4.89 -9.37 -9.64
N SER A 44 -3.72 -9.86 -10.02
CA SER A 44 -3.16 -11.10 -9.49
C SER A 44 -2.48 -10.85 -8.14
N GLN A 45 -2.30 -11.93 -7.36
CA GLN A 45 -1.53 -11.89 -6.12
C GLN A 45 -0.10 -11.38 -6.33
N ASP A 46 0.55 -11.77 -7.43
CA ASP A 46 1.90 -11.29 -7.77
C ASP A 46 1.93 -9.79 -8.08
N MET A 47 0.90 -9.26 -8.73
CA MET A 47 0.78 -7.81 -8.97
C MET A 47 0.65 -7.04 -7.66
N ILE A 48 -0.13 -7.53 -6.69
CA ILE A 48 -0.25 -6.93 -5.36
C ILE A 48 1.10 -6.94 -4.64
N ALA A 49 1.78 -8.07 -4.61
CA ALA A 49 3.09 -8.22 -3.97
C ALA A 49 4.12 -7.26 -4.56
N ASN A 50 4.17 -7.14 -5.88
CA ASN A 50 5.10 -6.24 -6.57
C ASN A 50 4.75 -4.77 -6.34
N ALA A 51 3.48 -4.38 -6.49
CA ALA A 51 3.05 -2.99 -6.35
C ALA A 51 3.25 -2.46 -4.91
N LEU A 52 2.96 -3.28 -3.91
CA LEU A 52 3.08 -2.91 -2.49
C LEU A 52 4.44 -3.28 -1.89
N MET A 53 5.35 -3.86 -2.68
CA MET A 53 6.68 -4.30 -2.25
C MET A 53 6.64 -5.26 -1.04
N LEU A 54 5.64 -6.15 -1.03
CA LEU A 54 5.43 -7.16 -0.01
C LEU A 54 5.93 -8.53 -0.52
N ASP A 55 6.33 -9.40 0.41
CA ASP A 55 6.63 -10.79 0.05
C ASP A 55 5.33 -11.58 -0.23
N LYS A 56 5.47 -12.63 -1.04
CA LYS A 56 4.32 -13.44 -1.50
C LYS A 56 3.60 -14.14 -0.35
N THR A 57 4.32 -14.55 0.68
CA THR A 57 3.75 -15.23 1.86
C THR A 57 2.89 -14.28 2.68
N THR A 58 3.38 -13.06 2.91
CA THR A 58 2.64 -11.99 3.60
C THR A 58 1.35 -11.66 2.85
N VAL A 59 1.42 -11.49 1.53
CA VAL A 59 0.25 -11.21 0.69
C VAL A 59 -0.74 -12.37 0.73
N ALA A 60 -0.28 -13.61 0.57
CA ALA A 60 -1.14 -14.80 0.61
C ALA A 60 -1.90 -14.93 1.93
N LYS A 61 -1.22 -14.68 3.06
CA LYS A 61 -1.83 -14.73 4.39
C LYS A 61 -2.89 -13.63 4.58
N ALA A 62 -2.56 -12.41 4.18
CA ALA A 62 -3.49 -11.28 4.27
C ALA A 62 -4.73 -11.51 3.40
N LEU A 63 -4.55 -11.96 2.16
CA LEU A 63 -5.66 -12.25 1.25
C LEU A 63 -6.60 -13.35 1.78
N ARG A 64 -6.06 -14.39 2.42
CA ARG A 64 -6.87 -15.42 3.05
C ARG A 64 -7.77 -14.83 4.14
N THR A 65 -7.19 -14.03 5.04
CA THR A 65 -7.93 -13.38 6.12
C THR A 65 -8.99 -12.42 5.57
N MET A 66 -8.67 -11.65 4.53
CA MET A 66 -9.60 -10.73 3.89
C MET A 66 -10.74 -11.46 3.15
N GLU A 67 -10.47 -12.62 2.57
CA GLU A 67 -11.48 -13.47 1.93
C GLU A 67 -12.44 -14.07 2.97
N GLU A 68 -11.92 -14.54 4.11
CA GLU A 68 -12.71 -15.02 5.25
C GLU A 68 -13.61 -13.90 5.83
N LYS A 69 -13.12 -12.66 5.86
CA LYS A 69 -13.88 -11.47 6.25
C LYS A 69 -14.82 -10.96 5.16
N GLN A 70 -14.86 -11.57 3.99
CA GLN A 70 -15.65 -11.16 2.82
C GLN A 70 -15.32 -9.74 2.29
N LEU A 71 -14.11 -9.27 2.52
CA LEU A 71 -13.64 -7.98 2.04
C LEU A 71 -13.14 -8.01 0.60
N ILE A 72 -12.73 -9.19 0.15
CA ILE A 72 -12.28 -9.48 -1.20
C ILE A 72 -12.94 -10.75 -1.73
N GLN A 73 -12.91 -10.90 -3.03
CA GLN A 73 -13.30 -12.12 -3.73
C GLN A 73 -12.27 -12.48 -4.80
N ARG A 74 -12.15 -13.76 -5.09
CA ARG A 74 -11.35 -14.29 -6.19
C ARG A 74 -12.27 -14.64 -7.34
N GLU A 75 -11.93 -14.13 -8.52
CA GLU A 75 -12.60 -14.50 -9.76
C GLU A 75 -11.65 -15.34 -10.60
N GLN A 76 -12.15 -16.47 -11.07
CA GLN A 76 -11.39 -17.30 -11.98
C GLN A 76 -11.55 -16.74 -13.41
N ASP A 77 -10.43 -16.45 -14.06
CA ASP A 77 -10.46 -16.10 -15.47
C ASP A 77 -10.92 -17.30 -16.29
N THR A 78 -12.05 -17.17 -17.00
CA THR A 78 -12.61 -18.22 -17.85
C THR A 78 -11.71 -18.56 -19.05
N SER A 79 -10.84 -17.66 -19.48
CA SER A 79 -9.89 -17.85 -20.58
C SER A 79 -8.57 -18.48 -20.11
N ASN A 80 -8.22 -18.35 -18.83
CA ASN A 80 -7.00 -18.92 -18.25
C ASN A 80 -7.25 -19.37 -16.81
N ARG A 81 -7.56 -20.65 -16.62
CA ARG A 81 -7.83 -21.27 -15.30
C ARG A 81 -6.71 -21.13 -14.27
N ARG A 82 -5.50 -20.69 -14.68
CA ARG A 82 -4.34 -20.47 -13.82
C ARG A 82 -4.26 -19.06 -13.25
N LYS A 83 -5.05 -18.12 -13.78
CA LYS A 83 -5.08 -16.72 -13.30
C LYS A 83 -6.33 -16.48 -12.47
N ASN A 84 -6.16 -16.46 -11.14
CA ASN A 84 -7.16 -15.93 -10.23
C ASN A 84 -6.98 -14.42 -10.17
N SER A 85 -7.98 -13.68 -10.55
CA SER A 85 -8.03 -12.24 -10.32
C SER A 85 -8.67 -11.97 -8.94
N ILE A 86 -8.16 -10.95 -8.27
CA ILE A 86 -8.60 -10.53 -6.95
C ILE A 86 -9.29 -9.18 -7.09
N CYS A 87 -10.49 -9.08 -6.50
CA CYS A 87 -11.30 -7.88 -6.50
C CYS A 87 -11.73 -7.54 -5.07
N VAL A 88 -11.82 -6.24 -4.78
CA VAL A 88 -12.44 -5.79 -3.53
C VAL A 88 -13.96 -5.94 -3.66
N THR A 89 -14.62 -6.40 -2.59
CA THR A 89 -16.08 -6.45 -2.51
C THR A 89 -16.65 -5.07 -2.17
N GLU A 90 -17.97 -4.90 -2.30
CA GLU A 90 -18.64 -3.70 -1.83
C GLU A 90 -18.43 -3.49 -0.31
N ALA A 91 -18.52 -4.57 0.47
CA ALA A 91 -18.23 -4.55 1.91
C ALA A 91 -16.79 -4.12 2.21
N GLY A 92 -15.81 -4.62 1.45
CA GLY A 92 -14.41 -4.24 1.58
C GLY A 92 -14.19 -2.76 1.26
N ARG A 93 -14.79 -2.28 0.19
CA ARG A 93 -14.74 -0.86 -0.22
C ARG A 93 -15.35 0.05 0.84
N ALA A 94 -16.53 -0.30 1.35
CA ALA A 94 -17.20 0.44 2.41
C ALA A 94 -16.38 0.47 3.70
N SER A 95 -15.77 -0.67 4.08
CA SER A 95 -14.98 -0.80 5.31
C SER A 95 -13.71 0.04 5.29
N VAL A 96 -13.04 0.17 4.13
CA VAL A 96 -11.77 0.91 4.02
C VAL A 96 -11.98 2.40 3.72
N SER A 97 -13.16 2.81 3.28
CA SER A 97 -13.42 4.16 2.76
C SER A 97 -13.06 5.28 3.74
N ALA A 98 -13.33 5.11 5.03
CA ALA A 98 -13.06 6.11 6.07
C ALA A 98 -11.56 6.28 6.38
N SER A 99 -10.74 5.26 6.12
CA SER A 99 -9.31 5.25 6.44
C SER A 99 -8.41 5.23 5.19
N MET A 100 -8.99 5.21 4.00
CA MET A 100 -8.28 5.07 2.73
C MET A 100 -7.20 6.13 2.52
N HIS A 101 -7.47 7.36 2.92
CA HIS A 101 -6.58 8.51 2.71
C HIS A 101 -5.81 8.94 3.96
N ILE A 102 -5.83 8.12 5.01
CA ILE A 102 -5.26 8.51 6.31
C ILE A 102 -3.78 8.91 6.23
N TYR A 103 -2.99 8.22 5.43
CA TYR A 103 -1.58 8.54 5.25
C TYR A 103 -1.37 9.76 4.35
N ASP A 104 -2.19 9.92 3.32
CA ASP A 104 -2.15 11.09 2.43
C ASP A 104 -2.54 12.35 3.19
N ASP A 105 -3.57 12.29 4.01
CA ASP A 105 -4.02 13.40 4.85
C ASP A 105 -2.97 13.76 5.90
N TRP A 106 -2.38 12.75 6.56
CA TRP A 106 -1.29 12.97 7.50
C TRP A 106 -0.10 13.64 6.83
N PHE A 107 0.33 13.13 5.68
CA PHE A 107 1.47 13.67 4.95
C PHE A 107 1.23 15.10 4.48
N THR A 108 0.04 15.38 3.96
CA THR A 108 -0.37 16.72 3.55
C THR A 108 -0.31 17.71 4.74
N ASN A 109 -0.82 17.31 5.89
CA ASN A 109 -0.78 18.13 7.09
C ASN A 109 0.66 18.36 7.60
N VAL A 110 1.49 17.34 7.58
CA VAL A 110 2.92 17.47 7.96
C VAL A 110 3.66 18.40 7.00
N CYS A 111 3.35 18.32 5.72
CA CYS A 111 3.97 19.16 4.69
C CYS A 111 3.42 20.60 4.65
N ALA A 112 2.38 20.95 5.42
CA ALA A 112 1.82 22.30 5.47
C ALA A 112 2.80 23.38 5.97
N CYS A 113 3.92 22.96 6.58
CA CYS A 113 5.03 23.86 6.96
C CYS A 113 5.93 24.24 5.78
N LEU A 114 5.76 23.61 4.61
CA LEU A 114 6.55 23.88 3.40
C LEU A 114 5.81 24.86 2.49
N SER A 115 6.56 25.66 1.75
CA SER A 115 6.00 26.41 0.62
C SER A 115 5.59 25.46 -0.52
N GLU A 116 4.75 25.94 -1.44
CA GLU A 116 4.34 25.14 -2.62
C GLU A 116 5.55 24.67 -3.45
N GLU A 117 6.54 25.51 -3.59
CA GLU A 117 7.76 25.17 -4.33
C GLU A 117 8.59 24.10 -3.62
N GLU A 118 8.78 24.21 -2.29
CA GLU A 118 9.46 23.20 -1.49
C GLU A 118 8.72 21.86 -1.52
N PHE A 119 7.38 21.88 -1.43
CA PHE A 119 6.57 20.69 -1.53
C PHE A 119 6.71 19.99 -2.89
N ARG A 120 6.66 20.76 -3.98
CA ARG A 120 6.86 20.27 -5.34
C ARG A 120 8.25 19.67 -5.53
N GLN A 121 9.29 20.35 -5.04
CA GLN A 121 10.68 19.87 -5.09
C GLN A 121 10.87 18.60 -4.25
N LEU A 122 10.23 18.51 -3.10
CA LEU A 122 10.25 17.31 -2.26
C LEU A 122 9.66 16.11 -3.00
N GLY A 123 8.49 16.26 -3.63
CA GLY A 123 7.86 15.20 -4.43
C GLY A 123 8.78 14.70 -5.53
N SER A 124 9.32 15.61 -6.36
CA SER A 124 10.26 15.26 -7.42
C SER A 124 11.54 14.58 -6.91
N SER A 125 12.02 14.99 -5.73
CA SER A 125 13.20 14.38 -5.12
C SER A 125 12.91 12.96 -4.62
N ILE A 126 11.74 12.74 -4.03
CA ILE A 126 11.29 11.42 -3.57
C ILE A 126 11.17 10.47 -4.77
N ASP A 127 10.55 10.89 -5.87
CA ASP A 127 10.41 10.06 -7.08
C ASP A 127 11.78 9.60 -7.60
N ARG A 128 12.73 10.52 -7.71
CA ARG A 128 14.11 10.19 -8.12
C ARG A 128 14.80 9.24 -7.14
N MET A 129 14.58 9.40 -5.85
CA MET A 129 15.13 8.49 -4.82
C MET A 129 14.53 7.09 -4.92
N ILE A 130 13.24 6.99 -5.20
CA ILE A 130 12.55 5.72 -5.43
C ILE A 130 13.16 5.00 -6.63
N ASP A 131 13.31 5.70 -7.75
CA ASP A 131 13.91 5.14 -8.97
C ASP A 131 15.33 4.59 -8.71
N CYS A 132 16.16 5.37 -8.02
CA CYS A 132 17.51 4.94 -7.64
C CYS A 132 17.47 3.70 -6.72
N ALA A 133 16.57 3.68 -5.75
CA ALA A 133 16.44 2.56 -4.82
C ALA A 133 15.98 1.27 -5.53
N LEU A 134 15.05 1.38 -6.48
CA LEU A 134 14.61 0.26 -7.31
C LEU A 134 15.75 -0.30 -8.17
N GLN A 135 16.56 0.55 -8.78
CA GLN A 135 17.75 0.14 -9.54
C GLN A 135 18.77 -0.61 -8.66
N LEU A 136 19.07 -0.10 -7.48
CA LEU A 136 19.96 -0.76 -6.51
C LEU A 136 19.43 -2.13 -6.09
N ARG A 137 18.12 -2.26 -5.89
CA ARG A 137 17.45 -3.52 -5.55
C ARG A 137 17.60 -4.56 -6.67
N GLU A 138 17.41 -4.16 -7.93
CA GLU A 138 17.58 -5.07 -9.08
C GLU A 138 19.04 -5.53 -9.24
N GLN A 139 20.00 -4.64 -9.06
CA GLN A 139 21.42 -4.99 -9.08
C GLN A 139 21.81 -6.00 -7.98
N ALA A 140 21.18 -5.91 -6.80
CA ALA A 140 21.43 -6.83 -5.70
C ALA A 140 20.86 -8.23 -5.94
N LYS A 141 19.77 -8.36 -6.71
CA LYS A 141 19.18 -9.67 -7.07
C LYS A 141 19.94 -10.39 -8.19
N GLY A 142 20.70 -9.67 -8.99
CA GLY A 142 21.49 -10.22 -10.10
C GLY A 142 22.86 -10.78 -9.70
N LYS A 143 23.19 -10.76 -8.41
CA LYS A 143 24.38 -11.37 -7.81
C LYS A 143 24.01 -12.62 -7.02
#